data_18a98185d5166bd0f20ef4da4dd8cce0
#
_entry.id   18a98185d5166bd0f20ef4da4dd8cce0
#
_cell.length_a   1.000
_cell.length_b   1.000
_cell.length_c   1.000
_cell.angle_alpha   90.00
_cell.angle_beta   90.00
_cell.angle_gamma   90.00
#
_symmetry.space_group_name_H-M   'P 1'
#
loop_
_entity.id
_entity.type
_entity.pdbx_description
1 polymer ?
#
loop_
_entity_poly.entity_id
_entity_poly.type
_entity_poly.pdbx_seq_one_letter_code
_entity_poly.pdbx_strand_id
1 'polypeptide(L)'
;MANTRPENPSLGLVIPCYNEEAALPHLLVSLEAVQKKANIPIRVLLVDDGSQDRTYEIIAAAIHPGSNLACIRFSRNFGHQIAVFAGLHHVVGDVIGVIDADLQDPPEVLLKMVNKWREGFDVVYGVRRNRKENLLLRSGYSLFYRMLQGIANIEIPLDSGDFCVMDRRVVELIKQMPEHTPLIRGLRSWVGFRQTGLEYERAARVDGESKYSLPRLVNLAVQGLVSFSALPLRLAAWLGFFTSIVGFALMIWAIVSAVGFGKTPPGWASLAVIVLFFSGVQLIVLGIIGEYLGRVFEEVKNRPHFIVESSLGWVAPADQSRS
;
A
#
# COMPACT_ATOMS: atom_id res chain seq x y z
N MET A 1 -16.33 -9.86 -24.35
CA MET A 1 -15.40 -9.66 -25.47
C MET A 1 -14.12 -10.42 -25.14
N ALA A 2 -13.70 -11.36 -25.98
CA ALA A 2 -12.44 -12.08 -25.81
C ALA A 2 -11.31 -11.03 -25.96
N ASN A 3 -10.55 -10.82 -24.90
CA ASN A 3 -9.44 -9.88 -24.90
C ASN A 3 -8.25 -10.55 -25.58
N THR A 4 -8.11 -10.33 -26.89
CA THR A 4 -6.95 -10.81 -27.64
C THR A 4 -5.72 -9.98 -27.23
N ARG A 5 -4.89 -10.59 -26.38
CA ARG A 5 -3.62 -9.98 -26.00
C ARG A 5 -2.71 -9.90 -27.22
N PRO A 6 -1.94 -8.80 -27.39
CA PRO A 6 -0.99 -8.69 -28.48
C PRO A 6 0.05 -9.80 -28.40
N GLU A 7 0.43 -10.38 -29.55
CA GLU A 7 1.49 -11.40 -29.62
C GLU A 7 2.84 -10.85 -29.17
N ASN A 8 3.11 -9.59 -29.46
CA ASN A 8 4.32 -8.89 -29.06
C ASN A 8 3.99 -7.67 -28.17
N PRO A 9 3.69 -7.90 -26.87
CA PRO A 9 3.31 -6.82 -25.96
C PRO A 9 4.49 -5.94 -25.59
N SER A 10 4.26 -4.67 -25.39
CA SER A 10 5.21 -3.75 -24.78
C SER A 10 5.12 -3.80 -23.24
N LEU A 11 6.29 -3.86 -22.58
CA LEU A 11 6.41 -3.81 -21.12
C LEU A 11 6.82 -2.40 -20.70
N GLY A 12 5.96 -1.73 -19.91
CA GLY A 12 6.31 -0.52 -19.19
C GLY A 12 6.74 -0.85 -17.76
N LEU A 13 7.90 -0.36 -17.33
CA LEU A 13 8.38 -0.57 -15.96
C LEU A 13 8.30 0.72 -15.17
N VAL A 14 7.79 0.65 -13.94
CA VAL A 14 7.80 1.73 -12.95
C VAL A 14 8.78 1.37 -11.85
N ILE A 15 9.72 2.28 -11.58
CA ILE A 15 10.78 2.11 -10.59
C ILE A 15 10.80 3.34 -9.69
N PRO A 16 10.23 3.27 -8.46
CA PRO A 16 10.35 4.33 -7.48
C PRO A 16 11.78 4.39 -6.93
N CYS A 17 12.35 5.60 -6.86
CA CYS A 17 13.70 5.85 -6.38
C CYS A 17 13.68 6.93 -5.29
N TYR A 18 14.35 6.70 -4.17
CA TYR A 18 14.57 7.70 -3.14
C TYR A 18 15.88 7.46 -2.40
N ASN A 19 16.89 8.30 -2.67
CA ASN A 19 18.25 8.17 -2.13
C ASN A 19 18.86 6.79 -2.43
N GLU A 20 18.93 6.44 -3.71
CA GLU A 20 19.39 5.15 -4.23
C GLU A 20 20.69 5.29 -5.07
N GLU A 21 21.54 6.30 -4.77
CA GLU A 21 22.77 6.57 -5.53
C GLU A 21 23.70 5.36 -5.62
N ALA A 22 23.72 4.49 -4.58
CA ALA A 22 24.56 3.30 -4.55
C ALA A 22 23.97 2.15 -5.39
N ALA A 23 22.67 1.93 -5.38
CA ALA A 23 22.01 0.81 -6.05
C ALA A 23 21.75 1.09 -7.54
N LEU A 24 21.48 2.34 -7.88
CA LEU A 24 21.01 2.73 -9.19
C LEU A 24 21.95 2.38 -10.37
N PRO A 25 23.29 2.55 -10.28
CA PRO A 25 24.18 2.14 -11.35
C PRO A 25 24.10 0.64 -11.68
N HIS A 26 23.99 -0.19 -10.64
CA HIS A 26 23.85 -1.64 -10.79
C HIS A 26 22.50 -2.03 -11.37
N LEU A 27 21.44 -1.32 -10.97
CA LEU A 27 20.10 -1.51 -11.50
C LEU A 27 20.04 -1.20 -13.00
N LEU A 28 20.63 -0.09 -13.46
CA LEU A 28 20.67 0.30 -14.86
C LEU A 28 21.36 -0.77 -15.72
N VAL A 29 22.49 -1.30 -15.27
CA VAL A 29 23.20 -2.40 -15.95
C VAL A 29 22.33 -3.67 -16.01
N SER A 30 21.65 -4.01 -14.93
CA SER A 30 20.75 -5.16 -14.88
C SER A 30 19.55 -5.00 -15.83
N LEU A 31 18.97 -3.80 -15.90
CA LEU A 31 17.88 -3.49 -16.83
C LEU A 31 18.31 -3.57 -18.29
N GLU A 32 19.50 -3.09 -18.64
CA GLU A 32 20.05 -3.26 -19.99
C GLU A 32 20.22 -4.74 -20.36
N ALA A 33 20.70 -5.56 -19.42
CA ALA A 33 20.83 -7.00 -19.66
C ALA A 33 19.48 -7.67 -19.90
N VAL A 34 18.43 -7.27 -19.15
CA VAL A 34 17.07 -7.76 -19.37
C VAL A 34 16.51 -7.28 -20.70
N GLN A 35 16.72 -6.01 -21.09
CA GLN A 35 16.28 -5.47 -22.36
C GLN A 35 16.91 -6.22 -23.55
N LYS A 36 18.21 -6.55 -23.48
CA LYS A 36 18.89 -7.33 -24.50
C LYS A 36 18.38 -8.77 -24.64
N LYS A 37 17.93 -9.37 -23.54
CA LYS A 37 17.36 -10.73 -23.50
C LYS A 37 15.88 -10.77 -23.86
N ALA A 38 15.19 -9.65 -23.72
CA ALA A 38 13.75 -9.57 -23.94
C ALA A 38 13.42 -9.55 -25.43
N ASN A 39 12.48 -10.40 -25.85
CA ASN A 39 11.93 -10.37 -27.22
C ASN A 39 10.74 -9.40 -27.34
N ILE A 40 10.64 -8.42 -26.43
CA ILE A 40 9.57 -7.44 -26.38
C ILE A 40 10.14 -6.05 -26.09
N PRO A 41 9.50 -4.99 -26.57
CA PRO A 41 9.89 -3.62 -26.23
C PRO A 41 9.72 -3.36 -24.72
N ILE A 42 10.75 -2.82 -24.07
CA ILE A 42 10.70 -2.43 -22.66
C ILE A 42 10.96 -0.93 -22.55
N ARG A 43 10.07 -0.21 -21.89
CA ARG A 43 10.24 1.19 -21.51
C ARG A 43 10.31 1.30 -19.98
N VAL A 44 11.24 2.07 -19.48
CA VAL A 44 11.47 2.22 -18.04
C VAL A 44 11.20 3.65 -17.63
N LEU A 45 10.35 3.80 -16.64
CA LEU A 45 10.06 5.07 -15.97
C LEU A 45 10.62 5.01 -14.55
N LEU A 46 11.64 5.81 -14.30
CA LEU A 46 12.17 6.04 -12.97
C LEU A 46 11.41 7.21 -12.34
N VAL A 47 10.95 7.03 -11.10
CA VAL A 47 10.23 8.07 -10.35
C VAL A 47 11.11 8.50 -9.18
N ASP A 48 11.76 9.66 -9.30
CA ASP A 48 12.57 10.23 -8.23
C ASP A 48 11.67 10.94 -7.21
N ASP A 49 11.50 10.34 -6.05
CA ASP A 49 10.67 10.83 -4.95
C ASP A 49 11.38 11.94 -4.15
N GLY A 50 11.93 12.94 -4.85
CA GLY A 50 12.60 14.08 -4.25
C GLY A 50 13.90 13.71 -3.52
N SER A 51 14.76 12.90 -4.15
CA SER A 51 16.05 12.49 -3.59
C SER A 51 16.94 13.69 -3.27
N GLN A 52 17.73 13.53 -2.19
CA GLN A 52 18.67 14.55 -1.69
C GLN A 52 20.13 14.18 -1.97
N ASP A 53 20.38 12.96 -2.46
CA ASP A 53 21.67 12.46 -2.90
C ASP A 53 21.83 12.59 -4.42
N ARG A 54 22.80 11.91 -5.01
CA ARG A 54 23.09 11.96 -6.45
C ARG A 54 22.17 11.09 -7.31
N THR A 55 21.08 10.53 -6.74
CA THR A 55 20.13 9.65 -7.47
C THR A 55 19.64 10.31 -8.76
N TYR A 56 19.12 11.55 -8.68
CA TYR A 56 18.60 12.25 -9.86
C TYR A 56 19.67 12.54 -10.92
N GLU A 57 20.88 12.92 -10.50
CA GLU A 57 22.00 13.17 -11.41
C GLU A 57 22.39 11.92 -12.20
N ILE A 58 22.42 10.75 -11.51
CA ILE A 58 22.71 9.46 -12.14
C ILE A 58 21.63 9.10 -13.16
N ILE A 59 20.35 9.28 -12.82
CA ILE A 59 19.23 9.05 -13.73
C ILE A 59 19.35 9.96 -14.96
N ALA A 60 19.56 11.27 -14.75
CA ALA A 60 19.63 12.26 -15.80
C ALA A 60 20.79 11.97 -16.78
N ALA A 61 21.95 11.52 -16.28
CA ALA A 61 23.08 11.12 -17.09
C ALA A 61 22.83 9.86 -17.95
N ALA A 62 21.93 8.96 -17.51
CA ALA A 62 21.58 7.74 -18.25
C ALA A 62 20.53 7.99 -19.34
N ILE A 63 19.80 9.10 -19.31
CA ILE A 63 18.75 9.41 -20.28
C ILE A 63 19.34 10.22 -21.44
N HIS A 64 19.21 9.70 -22.65
CA HIS A 64 19.67 10.34 -23.90
C HIS A 64 18.59 10.22 -24.99
N PRO A 65 18.64 11.01 -26.05
CA PRO A 65 17.69 10.91 -27.15
C PRO A 65 17.63 9.49 -27.74
N GLY A 66 16.41 8.92 -27.79
CA GLY A 66 16.19 7.53 -28.23
C GLY A 66 16.33 6.48 -27.11
N SER A 67 16.68 6.88 -25.90
CA SER A 67 16.68 6.00 -24.73
C SER A 67 15.28 5.46 -24.43
N ASN A 68 15.22 4.21 -24.00
CA ASN A 68 14.00 3.61 -23.44
C ASN A 68 13.74 4.04 -21.97
N LEU A 69 14.61 4.90 -21.43
CA LEU A 69 14.50 5.43 -20.07
C LEU A 69 13.77 6.78 -20.08
N ALA A 70 12.99 7.01 -19.03
CA ALA A 70 12.43 8.30 -18.70
C ALA A 70 12.45 8.50 -17.18
N CYS A 71 12.34 9.74 -16.75
CA CYS A 71 12.26 10.09 -15.34
C CYS A 71 11.20 11.16 -15.10
N ILE A 72 10.50 11.03 -13.99
CA ILE A 72 9.78 12.13 -13.36
C ILE A 72 10.38 12.37 -11.98
N ARG A 73 10.59 13.64 -11.62
CA ARG A 73 11.12 14.05 -10.32
C ARG A 73 10.04 14.80 -9.56
N PHE A 74 9.86 14.48 -8.29
CA PHE A 74 8.94 15.19 -7.41
C PHE A 74 9.60 16.41 -6.75
N SER A 75 8.80 17.40 -6.43
CA SER A 75 9.24 18.63 -5.74
C SER A 75 9.71 18.37 -4.29
N ARG A 76 9.33 17.26 -3.69
CA ARG A 76 9.74 16.76 -2.38
C ARG A 76 9.45 15.28 -2.25
N ASN A 77 9.86 14.64 -1.15
CA ASN A 77 9.45 13.28 -0.84
C ASN A 77 7.94 13.23 -0.52
N PHE A 78 7.17 12.41 -1.27
CA PHE A 78 5.76 12.11 -1.08
C PHE A 78 5.54 10.67 -0.59
N GLY A 79 6.55 9.82 -0.69
CA GLY A 79 6.55 8.45 -0.23
C GLY A 79 6.42 7.41 -1.34
N HIS A 80 6.97 6.22 -1.07
CA HIS A 80 7.11 5.12 -2.02
C HIS A 80 5.81 4.76 -2.78
N GLN A 81 4.67 4.62 -2.07
CA GLN A 81 3.41 4.25 -2.71
C GLN A 81 2.90 5.33 -3.67
N ILE A 82 3.12 6.60 -3.32
CA ILE A 82 2.79 7.74 -4.19
C ILE A 82 3.69 7.74 -5.42
N ALA A 83 4.99 7.43 -5.26
CA ALA A 83 5.90 7.33 -6.40
C ALA A 83 5.49 6.20 -7.36
N VAL A 84 5.09 5.04 -6.85
CA VAL A 84 4.52 3.97 -7.68
C VAL A 84 3.25 4.43 -8.37
N PHE A 85 2.32 5.05 -7.64
CA PHE A 85 1.05 5.55 -8.20
C PHE A 85 1.27 6.57 -9.31
N ALA A 86 2.16 7.52 -9.13
CA ALA A 86 2.56 8.47 -10.16
C ALA A 86 3.19 7.78 -11.37
N GLY A 87 4.05 6.81 -11.13
CA GLY A 87 4.63 6.00 -12.19
C GLY A 87 3.56 5.30 -13.03
N LEU A 88 2.53 4.73 -12.40
CA LEU A 88 1.40 4.11 -13.10
C LEU A 88 0.65 5.12 -13.98
N HIS A 89 0.55 6.40 -13.61
CA HIS A 89 -0.09 7.44 -14.41
C HIS A 89 0.70 7.83 -15.67
N HIS A 90 2.02 7.75 -15.62
CA HIS A 90 2.90 8.23 -16.70
C HIS A 90 3.49 7.10 -17.56
N VAL A 91 3.51 5.86 -17.07
CA VAL A 91 4.10 4.75 -17.81
C VAL A 91 3.24 4.33 -19.01
N VAL A 92 3.91 3.90 -20.06
CA VAL A 92 3.28 3.42 -21.31
C VAL A 92 3.69 1.98 -21.57
N GLY A 93 2.71 1.12 -21.84
CA GLY A 93 2.91 -0.29 -22.17
C GLY A 93 1.59 -1.04 -22.23
N ASP A 94 1.58 -2.23 -22.82
CA ASP A 94 0.42 -3.15 -22.79
C ASP A 94 0.37 -3.89 -21.46
N VAL A 95 1.54 -4.10 -20.89
CA VAL A 95 1.79 -4.73 -19.59
C VAL A 95 2.65 -3.78 -18.77
N ILE A 96 2.27 -3.54 -17.52
CA ILE A 96 2.96 -2.63 -16.63
C ILE A 96 3.57 -3.41 -15.47
N GLY A 97 4.88 -3.29 -15.31
CA GLY A 97 5.63 -3.87 -14.20
C GLY A 97 5.98 -2.82 -13.16
N VAL A 98 6.02 -3.22 -11.89
CA VAL A 98 6.54 -2.42 -10.77
C VAL A 98 7.68 -3.20 -10.14
N ILE A 99 8.82 -2.55 -9.94
CA ILE A 99 10.00 -3.13 -9.30
C ILE A 99 10.73 -2.08 -8.47
N ASP A 100 11.24 -2.48 -7.31
CA ASP A 100 12.01 -1.60 -6.42
C ASP A 100 13.44 -1.36 -6.95
N ALA A 101 14.02 -0.20 -6.63
CA ALA A 101 15.37 0.17 -7.09
C ALA A 101 16.49 -0.56 -6.34
N ASP A 102 16.21 -1.25 -5.22
CA ASP A 102 17.19 -1.83 -4.29
C ASP A 102 17.80 -3.17 -4.75
N LEU A 103 17.49 -3.63 -5.98
CA LEU A 103 17.97 -4.87 -6.59
C LEU A 103 17.65 -6.16 -5.81
N GLN A 104 16.81 -6.10 -4.80
CA GLN A 104 16.40 -7.30 -4.08
C GLN A 104 15.48 -8.19 -4.92
N ASP A 105 14.70 -7.60 -5.81
CA ASP A 105 13.79 -8.29 -6.70
C ASP A 105 14.44 -8.37 -8.11
N PRO A 106 14.81 -9.59 -8.59
CA PRO A 106 15.55 -9.74 -9.84
C PRO A 106 14.74 -9.30 -11.07
N PRO A 107 15.22 -8.34 -11.90
CA PRO A 107 14.48 -7.87 -13.07
C PRO A 107 14.15 -8.97 -14.09
N GLU A 108 14.93 -10.04 -14.17
CA GLU A 108 14.69 -11.19 -15.06
C GLU A 108 13.37 -11.91 -14.76
N VAL A 109 12.90 -11.83 -13.50
CA VAL A 109 11.62 -12.44 -13.08
C VAL A 109 10.45 -11.77 -13.79
N LEU A 110 10.55 -10.49 -14.14
CA LEU A 110 9.53 -9.77 -14.89
C LEU A 110 9.17 -10.45 -16.21
N LEU A 111 10.16 -10.98 -16.93
CA LEU A 111 9.91 -11.69 -18.19
C LEU A 111 9.11 -12.99 -17.97
N LYS A 112 9.34 -13.68 -16.84
CA LYS A 112 8.55 -14.85 -16.46
C LYS A 112 7.12 -14.44 -16.08
N MET A 113 6.95 -13.29 -15.41
CA MET A 113 5.64 -12.74 -15.09
C MET A 113 4.86 -12.34 -16.35
N VAL A 114 5.52 -11.74 -17.35
CA VAL A 114 4.90 -11.42 -18.65
C VAL A 114 4.43 -12.70 -19.34
N ASN A 115 5.18 -13.80 -19.27
CA ASN A 115 4.74 -15.08 -19.83
C ASN A 115 3.47 -15.60 -19.11
N LYS A 116 3.39 -15.48 -17.78
CA LYS A 116 2.17 -15.80 -17.03
C LYS A 116 0.99 -14.89 -17.42
N TRP A 117 1.27 -13.62 -17.67
CA TRP A 117 0.25 -12.71 -18.19
C TRP A 117 -0.26 -13.20 -19.58
N ARG A 118 0.62 -13.66 -20.48
CA ARG A 118 0.22 -14.27 -21.75
C ARG A 118 -0.66 -15.51 -21.61
N GLU A 119 -0.50 -16.28 -20.53
CA GLU A 119 -1.35 -17.43 -20.18
C GLU A 119 -2.79 -17.04 -19.76
N GLY A 120 -3.09 -15.75 -19.65
CA GLY A 120 -4.43 -15.27 -19.35
C GLY A 120 -4.62 -14.69 -17.94
N PHE A 121 -3.55 -14.50 -17.15
CA PHE A 121 -3.62 -13.80 -15.88
C PHE A 121 -3.49 -12.29 -16.10
N ASP A 122 -4.33 -11.50 -15.42
CA ASP A 122 -4.33 -10.05 -15.55
C ASP A 122 -3.35 -9.37 -14.59
N VAL A 123 -3.05 -10.04 -13.50
CA VAL A 123 -2.06 -9.63 -12.50
C VAL A 123 -1.18 -10.82 -12.14
N VAL A 124 0.14 -10.61 -12.18
CA VAL A 124 1.14 -11.58 -11.72
C VAL A 124 2.02 -10.90 -10.69
N TYR A 125 1.98 -11.35 -9.44
CA TYR A 125 2.78 -10.78 -8.36
C TYR A 125 3.86 -11.73 -7.86
N GLY A 126 4.95 -11.16 -7.38
CA GLY A 126 6.06 -11.94 -6.82
C GLY A 126 5.72 -12.49 -5.43
N VAL A 127 5.93 -13.78 -5.24
CA VAL A 127 5.84 -14.47 -3.94
C VAL A 127 7.26 -14.86 -3.51
N ARG A 128 7.68 -14.33 -2.37
CA ARG A 128 9.05 -14.55 -1.86
C ARG A 128 9.19 -15.96 -1.30
N ARG A 129 10.11 -16.74 -1.85
CA ARG A 129 10.48 -18.06 -1.35
C ARG A 129 11.49 -17.91 -0.21
N ASN A 130 11.28 -18.59 0.92
CA ASN A 130 12.18 -18.61 2.10
C ASN A 130 12.32 -17.27 2.86
N ARG A 131 11.30 -16.90 3.64
CA ARG A 131 11.51 -15.97 4.76
C ARG A 131 12.24 -16.70 5.90
N LYS A 132 13.51 -16.34 6.13
CA LYS A 132 14.28 -16.72 7.35
C LYS A 132 13.80 -15.84 8.53
N GLU A 133 12.51 -15.90 8.85
CA GLU A 133 11.98 -15.18 10.01
C GLU A 133 11.78 -16.13 11.19
N ASN A 134 11.95 -15.60 12.39
CA ASN A 134 11.78 -16.31 13.65
C ASN A 134 10.34 -16.87 13.73
N LEU A 135 10.16 -18.15 14.07
CA LEU A 135 8.85 -18.86 14.08
C LEU A 135 7.77 -18.13 14.91
N LEU A 136 8.13 -17.44 15.98
CA LEU A 136 7.24 -16.63 16.81
C LEU A 136 6.71 -15.38 16.08
N LEU A 137 7.56 -14.68 15.34
CA LEU A 137 7.17 -13.54 14.52
C LEU A 137 6.27 -13.99 13.36
N ARG A 138 6.58 -15.12 12.73
CA ARG A 138 5.80 -15.70 11.63
C ARG A 138 4.38 -16.10 12.07
N SER A 139 4.22 -16.68 13.28
CA SER A 139 2.89 -17.03 13.81
C SER A 139 2.08 -15.78 14.15
N GLY A 140 2.69 -14.74 14.70
CA GLY A 140 2.06 -13.44 14.95
C GLY A 140 1.58 -12.77 13.66
N TYR A 141 2.43 -12.74 12.63
CA TYR A 141 2.06 -12.22 11.31
C TYR A 141 0.93 -13.04 10.67
N SER A 142 1.02 -14.38 10.71
CA SER A 142 -0.01 -15.24 10.14
C SER A 142 -1.37 -15.05 10.82
N LEU A 143 -1.40 -14.95 12.16
CA LEU A 143 -2.62 -14.70 12.92
C LEU A 143 -3.20 -13.31 12.60
N PHE A 144 -2.34 -12.29 12.60
CA PHE A 144 -2.74 -10.92 12.27
C PHE A 144 -3.34 -10.83 10.85
N TYR A 145 -2.68 -11.39 9.87
CA TYR A 145 -3.16 -11.37 8.49
C TYR A 145 -4.41 -12.21 8.27
N ARG A 146 -4.57 -13.34 8.97
CA ARG A 146 -5.83 -14.11 8.94
C ARG A 146 -6.99 -13.32 9.55
N MET A 147 -6.73 -12.59 10.63
CA MET A 147 -7.72 -11.65 11.18
C MET A 147 -8.03 -10.54 10.17
N LEU A 148 -7.03 -9.98 9.51
CA LEU A 148 -7.20 -8.95 8.48
C LEU A 148 -7.99 -9.48 7.27
N GLN A 149 -7.71 -10.70 6.79
CA GLN A 149 -8.45 -11.35 5.70
C GLN A 149 -9.91 -11.63 6.05
N GLY A 150 -10.20 -12.02 7.31
CA GLY A 150 -11.57 -12.21 7.78
C GLY A 150 -12.35 -10.91 7.99
N ILE A 151 -11.65 -9.77 8.04
CA ILE A 151 -12.18 -8.45 8.37
C ILE A 151 -12.23 -7.53 7.16
N ALA A 152 -11.21 -7.57 6.31
CA ALA A 152 -11.19 -6.90 5.02
C ALA A 152 -11.86 -7.81 3.99
N ASN A 153 -12.88 -7.31 3.28
CA ASN A 153 -13.52 -8.05 2.17
C ASN A 153 -12.59 -8.20 0.95
N ILE A 154 -11.26 -8.26 1.18
CA ILE A 154 -10.23 -8.29 0.13
C ILE A 154 -9.19 -9.34 0.50
N GLU A 155 -8.98 -10.31 -0.36
CA GLU A 155 -7.88 -11.28 -0.25
C GLU A 155 -6.56 -10.61 -0.68
N ILE A 156 -5.84 -10.02 0.26
CA ILE A 156 -4.48 -9.54 0.01
C ILE A 156 -3.53 -10.73 0.24
N PRO A 157 -2.81 -11.21 -0.80
CA PRO A 157 -1.85 -12.29 -0.62
C PRO A 157 -0.75 -11.90 0.37
N LEU A 158 -0.56 -12.72 1.40
CA LEU A 158 0.28 -12.43 2.58
C LEU A 158 1.75 -12.14 2.27
N ASP A 159 2.28 -12.78 1.22
CA ASP A 159 3.70 -12.73 0.85
C ASP A 159 3.95 -11.93 -0.43
N SER A 160 2.95 -11.17 -0.91
CA SER A 160 3.09 -10.34 -2.09
C SER A 160 3.62 -8.94 -1.74
N GLY A 161 4.73 -8.56 -2.38
CA GLY A 161 5.23 -7.18 -2.40
C GLY A 161 4.54 -6.34 -3.48
N ASP A 162 5.09 -5.15 -3.71
CA ASP A 162 4.70 -4.29 -4.82
C ASP A 162 5.26 -4.79 -6.16
N PHE A 163 6.25 -5.71 -6.12
CA PHE A 163 6.85 -6.37 -7.28
C PHE A 163 5.81 -7.21 -8.03
N CYS A 164 5.37 -6.73 -9.18
CA CYS A 164 4.31 -7.36 -9.97
C CYS A 164 4.33 -6.90 -11.43
N VAL A 165 3.55 -7.62 -12.24
CA VAL A 165 3.18 -7.22 -13.59
C VAL A 165 1.66 -7.18 -13.67
N MET A 166 1.10 -6.12 -14.25
CA MET A 166 -0.32 -5.88 -14.38
C MET A 166 -0.70 -5.62 -15.83
N ASP A 167 -1.84 -6.13 -16.25
CA ASP A 167 -2.47 -5.73 -17.51
C ASP A 167 -2.80 -4.23 -17.50
N ARG A 168 -2.66 -3.57 -18.65
CA ARG A 168 -2.99 -2.15 -18.78
C ARG A 168 -4.40 -1.81 -18.27
N ARG A 169 -5.39 -2.69 -18.50
CA ARG A 169 -6.76 -2.47 -18.01
C ARG A 169 -6.85 -2.37 -16.50
N VAL A 170 -6.07 -3.19 -15.79
CA VAL A 170 -5.99 -3.14 -14.33
C VAL A 170 -5.41 -1.81 -13.87
N VAL A 171 -4.34 -1.37 -14.51
CA VAL A 171 -3.69 -0.09 -14.21
C VAL A 171 -4.62 1.09 -14.47
N GLU A 172 -5.34 1.10 -15.60
CA GLU A 172 -6.30 2.17 -15.92
C GLU A 172 -7.44 2.26 -14.89
N LEU A 173 -7.86 1.15 -14.29
CA LEU A 173 -8.82 1.18 -13.19
C LEU A 173 -8.21 1.70 -11.89
N ILE A 174 -6.97 1.29 -11.57
CA ILE A 174 -6.26 1.80 -10.38
C ILE A 174 -6.07 3.32 -10.46
N LYS A 175 -5.76 3.85 -11.65
CA LYS A 175 -5.63 5.31 -11.86
C LYS A 175 -6.91 6.10 -11.55
N GLN A 176 -8.08 5.48 -11.69
CA GLN A 176 -9.37 6.12 -11.45
C GLN A 176 -9.78 6.11 -9.98
N MET A 177 -9.01 5.43 -9.12
CA MET A 177 -9.30 5.36 -7.70
C MET A 177 -8.77 6.61 -6.99
N PRO A 178 -9.63 7.33 -6.24
CA PRO A 178 -9.30 8.65 -5.71
C PRO A 178 -8.60 8.63 -4.33
N GLU A 179 -8.18 7.46 -3.84
CA GLU A 179 -7.61 7.34 -2.49
C GLU A 179 -6.35 8.18 -2.33
N HIS A 180 -6.36 9.10 -1.37
CA HIS A 180 -5.23 9.99 -1.05
C HIS A 180 -3.98 9.23 -0.59
N THR A 181 -4.17 8.06 -0.01
CA THR A 181 -3.08 7.18 0.43
C THR A 181 -3.21 5.83 -0.27
N PRO A 182 -2.89 5.76 -1.57
CA PRO A 182 -3.02 4.55 -2.34
C PRO A 182 -2.08 3.46 -1.80
N LEU A 183 -2.63 2.31 -1.44
CA LEU A 183 -1.86 1.09 -1.19
C LEU A 183 -1.99 0.20 -2.41
N ILE A 184 -1.02 0.27 -3.33
CA ILE A 184 -1.12 -0.35 -4.67
C ILE A 184 -1.45 -1.84 -4.61
N ARG A 185 -0.84 -2.61 -3.68
CA ARG A 185 -1.17 -4.03 -3.51
C ARG A 185 -2.61 -4.26 -3.05
N GLY A 186 -3.19 -3.33 -2.26
CA GLY A 186 -4.59 -3.36 -1.85
C GLY A 186 -5.52 -3.05 -3.01
N LEU A 187 -5.25 -1.96 -3.74
CA LEU A 187 -6.01 -1.55 -4.92
C LEU A 187 -5.99 -2.64 -5.99
N ARG A 188 -4.82 -3.22 -6.26
CA ARG A 188 -4.63 -4.35 -7.18
C ARG A 188 -5.52 -5.55 -6.80
N SER A 189 -5.59 -5.89 -5.51
CA SER A 189 -6.46 -6.97 -5.03
C SER A 189 -7.93 -6.60 -5.11
N TRP A 190 -8.27 -5.35 -4.80
CA TRP A 190 -9.65 -4.85 -4.83
C TRP A 190 -10.26 -4.83 -6.23
N VAL A 191 -9.47 -4.49 -7.25
CA VAL A 191 -9.92 -4.50 -8.66
C VAL A 191 -10.37 -5.91 -9.11
N GLY A 192 -9.90 -6.95 -8.45
CA GLY A 192 -10.23 -8.33 -8.80
C GLY A 192 -9.42 -8.82 -10.00
N PHE A 193 -10.07 -9.30 -11.06
CA PHE A 193 -9.47 -9.95 -12.22
C PHE A 193 -8.72 -11.25 -11.87
N ARG A 194 -8.17 -11.91 -12.89
CA ARG A 194 -7.43 -13.16 -12.70
C ARG A 194 -6.01 -12.87 -12.23
N GLN A 195 -5.74 -13.16 -10.96
CA GLN A 195 -4.44 -12.93 -10.34
C GLN A 195 -3.71 -14.25 -10.06
N THR A 196 -2.39 -14.25 -10.12
CA THR A 196 -1.55 -15.40 -9.75
C THR A 196 -0.23 -14.93 -9.12
N GLY A 197 0.29 -15.74 -8.20
CA GLY A 197 1.63 -15.55 -7.63
C GLY A 197 2.69 -16.29 -8.45
N LEU A 198 3.87 -15.69 -8.60
CA LEU A 198 5.06 -16.33 -9.12
C LEU A 198 6.12 -16.39 -8.02
N GLU A 199 6.50 -17.60 -7.61
CA GLU A 199 7.56 -17.77 -6.63
C GLU A 199 8.92 -17.40 -7.20
N TYR A 200 9.70 -16.62 -6.42
CA TYR A 200 11.08 -16.27 -6.77
C TYR A 200 11.97 -16.19 -5.53
N GLU A 201 13.27 -16.30 -5.74
CA GLU A 201 14.26 -16.11 -4.69
C GLU A 201 14.67 -14.64 -4.63
N ARG A 202 14.52 -14.03 -3.46
CA ARG A 202 14.93 -12.66 -3.23
C ARG A 202 16.43 -12.59 -2.97
N ALA A 203 17.14 -11.73 -3.69
CA ALA A 203 18.55 -11.46 -3.43
C ALA A 203 18.76 -10.81 -2.06
N ALA A 204 19.91 -11.02 -1.46
CA ALA A 204 20.30 -10.28 -0.25
C ALA A 204 20.45 -8.79 -0.62
N ARG A 205 20.07 -7.90 0.30
CA ARG A 205 20.25 -6.46 0.12
C ARG A 205 21.72 -6.13 -0.09
N VAL A 206 22.02 -5.30 -1.09
CA VAL A 206 23.39 -4.87 -1.37
C VAL A 206 23.92 -3.99 -0.24
N ASP A 207 23.06 -3.16 0.40
CA ASP A 207 23.38 -2.32 1.55
C ASP A 207 22.14 -2.07 2.43
N GLY A 208 22.35 -2.03 3.77
CA GLY A 208 21.39 -1.53 4.76
C GLY A 208 20.73 -2.59 5.65
N GLU A 209 20.68 -2.28 6.96
CA GLU A 209 19.96 -3.07 7.97
C GLU A 209 18.44 -2.87 7.88
N SER A 210 17.68 -3.93 8.14
CA SER A 210 16.21 -3.87 8.22
C SER A 210 15.77 -2.99 9.40
N LYS A 211 15.33 -1.75 9.10
CA LYS A 211 14.88 -0.76 10.10
C LYS A 211 13.40 -0.92 10.49
N TYR A 212 12.86 -2.13 10.51
CA TYR A 212 11.47 -2.34 10.96
C TYR A 212 11.43 -2.46 12.49
N SER A 213 11.18 -1.33 13.17
CA SER A 213 10.85 -1.34 14.59
C SER A 213 9.39 -1.78 14.81
N LEU A 214 9.13 -2.46 15.94
CA LEU A 214 7.78 -2.88 16.35
C LEU A 214 6.72 -1.74 16.24
N PRO A 215 7.00 -0.49 16.66
CA PRO A 215 6.04 0.61 16.51
C PRO A 215 5.66 0.90 15.05
N ARG A 216 6.61 0.75 14.12
CA ARG A 216 6.38 0.98 12.69
C ARG A 216 5.47 -0.10 12.08
N LEU A 217 5.63 -1.35 12.53
CA LEU A 217 4.77 -2.46 12.13
C LEU A 217 3.34 -2.30 12.65
N VAL A 218 3.17 -1.90 13.91
CA VAL A 218 1.85 -1.62 14.50
C VAL A 218 1.17 -0.48 13.75
N ASN A 219 1.89 0.59 13.45
CA ASN A 219 1.33 1.72 12.70
C ASN A 219 0.89 1.31 11.28
N LEU A 220 1.70 0.51 10.59
CA LEU A 220 1.35 -0.03 9.26
C LEU A 220 0.10 -0.93 9.33
N ALA A 221 -0.01 -1.71 10.39
CA ALA A 221 -1.15 -2.58 10.65
C ALA A 221 -2.44 -1.80 10.91
N VAL A 222 -2.37 -0.77 11.75
CA VAL A 222 -3.50 0.13 12.03
C VAL A 222 -3.91 0.87 10.76
N GLN A 223 -2.96 1.40 10.01
CA GLN A 223 -3.25 2.07 8.74
C GLN A 223 -3.96 1.13 7.76
N GLY A 224 -3.47 -0.08 7.57
CA GLY A 224 -4.12 -1.09 6.71
C GLY A 224 -5.52 -1.45 7.19
N LEU A 225 -5.70 -1.67 8.50
CA LEU A 225 -7.00 -2.03 9.08
C LEU A 225 -8.05 -0.92 8.87
N VAL A 226 -7.68 0.33 9.15
CA VAL A 226 -8.61 1.46 9.06
C VAL A 226 -8.87 1.85 7.59
N SER A 227 -7.88 1.65 6.66
CA SER A 227 -8.07 1.94 5.22
C SER A 227 -9.03 0.97 4.53
N PHE A 228 -9.01 -0.30 4.91
CA PHE A 228 -9.75 -1.35 4.19
C PHE A 228 -10.90 -1.96 5.00
N SER A 229 -11.15 -1.49 6.21
CA SER A 229 -12.19 -2.07 7.06
C SER A 229 -12.89 -1.03 7.95
N ALA A 230 -14.21 -1.10 7.98
CA ALA A 230 -15.02 -0.37 8.96
C ALA A 230 -15.16 -1.13 10.30
N LEU A 231 -14.41 -2.23 10.50
CA LEU A 231 -14.52 -3.04 11.70
C LEU A 231 -14.23 -2.28 13.00
N PRO A 232 -13.15 -1.46 13.10
CA PRO A 232 -12.90 -0.70 14.33
C PRO A 232 -14.08 0.20 14.71
N LEU A 233 -14.72 0.82 13.71
CA LEU A 233 -15.90 1.65 13.92
C LEU A 233 -17.12 0.82 14.37
N ARG A 234 -17.32 -0.37 13.79
CA ARG A 234 -18.39 -1.29 14.23
C ARG A 234 -18.14 -1.81 15.65
N LEU A 235 -16.89 -2.15 15.98
CA LEU A 235 -16.53 -2.56 17.34
C LEU A 235 -16.76 -1.43 18.36
N ALA A 236 -16.44 -0.19 18.00
CA ALA A 236 -16.75 0.97 18.84
C ALA A 236 -18.26 1.12 19.05
N ALA A 237 -19.07 0.95 18.01
CA ALA A 237 -20.53 0.99 18.11
C ALA A 237 -21.08 -0.13 19.00
N TRP A 238 -20.58 -1.37 18.83
CA TRP A 238 -20.96 -2.49 19.70
C TRP A 238 -20.54 -2.25 21.15
N LEU A 239 -19.33 -1.74 21.38
CA LEU A 239 -18.86 -1.40 22.73
C LEU A 239 -19.77 -0.36 23.39
N GLY A 240 -20.12 0.70 22.66
CA GLY A 240 -21.07 1.71 23.11
C GLY A 240 -22.45 1.13 23.41
N PHE A 241 -22.97 0.24 22.57
CA PHE A 241 -24.25 -0.42 22.77
C PHE A 241 -24.26 -1.29 24.04
N PHE A 242 -23.25 -2.15 24.22
CA PHE A 242 -23.15 -2.99 25.43
C PHE A 242 -22.99 -2.19 26.71
N THR A 243 -22.15 -1.15 26.71
CA THR A 243 -21.98 -0.27 27.86
C THR A 243 -23.27 0.48 28.18
N SER A 244 -24.04 0.88 27.16
CA SER A 244 -25.36 1.50 27.36
C SER A 244 -26.37 0.53 28.02
N ILE A 245 -26.39 -0.74 27.61
CA ILE A 245 -27.24 -1.77 28.23
C ILE A 245 -26.88 -1.96 29.71
N VAL A 246 -25.57 -2.08 30.01
CA VAL A 246 -25.09 -2.23 31.37
C VAL A 246 -25.46 -1.00 32.20
N GLY A 247 -25.26 0.20 31.69
CA GLY A 247 -25.66 1.45 32.34
C GLY A 247 -27.17 1.53 32.64
N PHE A 248 -27.99 1.15 31.66
CA PHE A 248 -29.44 1.11 31.82
C PHE A 248 -29.87 0.07 32.84
N ALA A 249 -29.27 -1.11 32.85
CA ALA A 249 -29.55 -2.14 33.88
C ALA A 249 -29.19 -1.67 35.30
N LEU A 250 -28.02 -1.01 35.46
CA LEU A 250 -27.59 -0.42 36.72
C LEU A 250 -28.54 0.71 37.19
N MET A 251 -29.00 1.53 36.25
CA MET A 251 -29.98 2.58 36.55
C MET A 251 -31.29 1.99 37.05
N ILE A 252 -31.85 0.98 36.40
CA ILE A 252 -33.07 0.29 36.83
C ILE A 252 -32.85 -0.34 38.21
N TRP A 253 -31.74 -1.04 38.41
CA TRP A 253 -31.38 -1.64 39.68
C TRP A 253 -31.32 -0.59 40.82
N ALA A 254 -30.70 0.55 40.60
CA ALA A 254 -30.59 1.63 41.57
C ALA A 254 -31.95 2.20 41.93
N ILE A 255 -32.85 2.43 40.96
CA ILE A 255 -34.21 2.91 41.18
C ILE A 255 -35.02 1.90 41.98
N VAL A 256 -35.03 0.63 41.61
CA VAL A 256 -35.75 -0.44 42.31
C VAL A 256 -35.23 -0.61 43.74
N SER A 257 -33.92 -0.52 43.95
CA SER A 257 -33.28 -0.60 45.28
C SER A 257 -33.67 0.56 46.18
N ALA A 258 -33.71 1.76 45.63
CA ALA A 258 -34.09 2.97 46.38
C ALA A 258 -35.57 3.00 46.75
N VAL A 259 -36.46 2.71 45.78
CA VAL A 259 -37.94 2.81 45.98
C VAL A 259 -38.49 1.57 46.65
N GLY A 260 -38.04 0.37 46.28
CA GLY A 260 -38.60 -0.90 46.76
C GLY A 260 -38.06 -1.34 48.12
N PHE A 261 -36.80 -1.05 48.43
CA PHE A 261 -36.13 -1.54 49.65
C PHE A 261 -35.67 -0.43 50.60
N GLY A 262 -35.89 0.84 50.29
CA GLY A 262 -35.45 1.97 51.11
C GLY A 262 -33.93 2.04 51.35
N LYS A 263 -33.13 1.30 50.53
CA LYS A 263 -31.68 1.22 50.66
C LYS A 263 -31.03 2.05 49.54
N THR A 264 -30.49 3.21 49.89
CA THR A 264 -29.57 3.93 48.99
C THR A 264 -28.20 3.31 49.15
N PRO A 265 -27.53 2.87 48.04
CA PRO A 265 -26.15 2.40 48.15
C PRO A 265 -25.25 3.51 48.70
N PRO A 266 -24.35 3.26 49.68
CA PRO A 266 -23.31 4.20 50.08
C PRO A 266 -22.43 4.45 48.83
N GLY A 267 -22.47 5.69 48.26
CA GLY A 267 -22.37 5.78 46.83
C GLY A 267 -21.24 6.57 46.24
N TRP A 268 -20.34 7.28 46.98
CA TRP A 268 -19.36 8.13 46.31
C TRP A 268 -18.31 7.35 45.48
N ALA A 269 -17.76 6.30 46.03
CA ALA A 269 -16.74 5.49 45.36
C ALA A 269 -17.32 4.72 44.16
N SER A 270 -18.48 4.13 44.27
CA SER A 270 -19.17 3.43 43.18
C SER A 270 -19.59 4.38 42.06
N LEU A 271 -20.08 5.57 42.41
CA LEU A 271 -20.39 6.61 41.41
C LEU A 271 -19.15 7.04 40.66
N ALA A 272 -18.02 7.30 41.33
CA ALA A 272 -16.78 7.69 40.72
C ALA A 272 -16.27 6.60 39.74
N VAL A 273 -16.30 5.32 40.15
CA VAL A 273 -15.89 4.20 39.27
C VAL A 273 -16.76 4.09 38.02
N ILE A 274 -18.09 4.20 38.18
CA ILE A 274 -19.03 4.13 37.06
C ILE A 274 -18.82 5.29 36.10
N VAL A 275 -18.68 6.52 36.58
CA VAL A 275 -18.45 7.70 35.74
C VAL A 275 -17.13 7.59 35.01
N LEU A 276 -16.04 7.19 35.69
CA LEU A 276 -14.72 7.03 35.05
C LEU A 276 -14.73 5.92 34.01
N PHE A 277 -15.38 4.79 34.28
CA PHE A 277 -15.48 3.69 33.32
C PHE A 277 -16.23 4.11 32.04
N PHE A 278 -17.43 4.68 32.17
CA PHE A 278 -18.20 5.12 30.99
C PHE A 278 -17.50 6.26 30.24
N SER A 279 -16.88 7.21 30.95
CA SER A 279 -16.10 8.27 30.34
C SER A 279 -14.91 7.70 29.57
N GLY A 280 -14.20 6.70 30.12
CA GLY A 280 -13.10 6.02 29.42
C GLY A 280 -13.56 5.34 28.13
N VAL A 281 -14.66 4.60 28.19
CA VAL A 281 -15.26 3.97 26.99
C VAL A 281 -15.66 5.03 25.95
N GLN A 282 -16.27 6.12 26.38
CA GLN A 282 -16.69 7.21 25.51
C GLN A 282 -15.50 7.86 24.81
N LEU A 283 -14.38 8.11 25.52
CA LEU A 283 -13.16 8.66 24.94
C LEU A 283 -12.54 7.73 23.90
N ILE A 284 -12.54 6.41 24.15
CA ILE A 284 -12.05 5.42 23.17
C ILE A 284 -12.90 5.46 21.89
N VAL A 285 -14.22 5.47 22.01
CA VAL A 285 -15.14 5.54 20.88
C VAL A 285 -14.93 6.83 20.08
N LEU A 286 -14.81 7.98 20.77
CA LEU A 286 -14.53 9.27 20.13
C LEU A 286 -13.17 9.27 19.44
N GLY A 287 -12.16 8.65 20.03
CA GLY A 287 -10.84 8.50 19.41
C GLY A 287 -10.89 7.72 18.09
N ILE A 288 -11.63 6.60 18.06
CA ILE A 288 -11.84 5.81 16.85
C ILE A 288 -12.58 6.63 15.77
N ILE A 289 -13.65 7.33 16.15
CA ILE A 289 -14.40 8.21 15.24
C ILE A 289 -13.47 9.31 14.69
N GLY A 290 -12.64 9.91 15.56
CA GLY A 290 -11.68 10.93 15.21
C GLY A 290 -10.67 10.46 14.14
N GLU A 291 -10.20 9.23 14.25
CA GLU A 291 -9.28 8.63 13.24
C GLU A 291 -9.96 8.53 11.86
N TYR A 292 -11.20 8.04 11.80
CA TYR A 292 -11.95 7.98 10.53
C TYR A 292 -12.28 9.37 9.99
N LEU A 293 -12.67 10.30 10.86
CA LEU A 293 -12.95 11.68 10.45
C LEU A 293 -11.69 12.37 9.91
N GLY A 294 -10.54 12.13 10.52
CA GLY A 294 -9.25 12.61 10.04
C GLY A 294 -8.97 12.15 8.61
N ARG A 295 -9.24 10.89 8.29
CA ARG A 295 -9.09 10.36 6.92
C ARG A 295 -10.07 10.99 5.94
N VAL A 296 -11.34 11.09 6.31
CA VAL A 296 -12.35 11.79 5.48
C VAL A 296 -11.90 13.24 5.22
N PHE A 297 -11.34 13.91 6.22
CA PHE A 297 -10.83 15.26 6.08
C PHE A 297 -9.67 15.36 5.08
N GLU A 298 -8.72 14.41 5.08
CA GLU A 298 -7.64 14.38 4.08
C GLU A 298 -8.18 14.10 2.67
N GLU A 299 -9.14 13.18 2.52
CA GLU A 299 -9.78 12.89 1.22
C GLU A 299 -10.56 14.12 0.67
N VAL A 300 -11.30 14.83 1.53
CA VAL A 300 -12.09 16.00 1.12
C VAL A 300 -11.23 17.19 0.71
N LYS A 301 -9.99 17.30 1.23
CA LYS A 301 -9.07 18.37 0.82
C LYS A 301 -8.73 18.32 -0.68
N ASN A 302 -8.84 17.15 -1.29
CA ASN A 302 -8.57 16.91 -2.72
C ASN A 302 -7.27 17.58 -3.22
N ARG A 303 -6.21 17.50 -2.41
CA ARG A 303 -4.88 17.99 -2.80
C ARG A 303 -4.27 17.03 -3.81
N PRO A 304 -3.43 17.49 -4.77
CA PRO A 304 -2.70 16.60 -5.65
C PRO A 304 -1.88 15.58 -4.85
N HIS A 305 -1.93 14.30 -5.26
CA HIS A 305 -1.17 13.23 -4.61
C HIS A 305 0.33 13.47 -4.66
N PHE A 306 0.80 14.08 -5.74
CA PHE A 306 2.21 14.41 -5.99
C PHE A 306 2.32 15.67 -6.84
N ILE A 307 3.48 16.30 -6.80
CA ILE A 307 3.82 17.45 -7.65
C ILE A 307 5.07 17.10 -8.41
N VAL A 308 4.99 17.06 -9.74
CA VAL A 308 6.15 16.82 -10.61
C VAL A 308 6.91 18.15 -10.79
N GLU A 309 8.17 18.16 -10.37
CA GLU A 309 9.08 19.29 -10.55
C GLU A 309 9.67 19.31 -11.96
N SER A 310 10.10 18.13 -12.44
CA SER A 310 10.70 17.99 -13.76
C SER A 310 10.47 16.62 -14.34
N SER A 311 10.56 16.53 -15.68
CA SER A 311 10.50 15.26 -16.42
C SER A 311 11.60 15.19 -17.47
N LEU A 312 12.12 13.98 -17.73
CA LEU A 312 13.16 13.68 -18.70
C LEU A 312 12.77 12.48 -19.56
N GLY A 313 13.26 12.46 -20.78
CA GLY A 313 13.08 11.35 -21.71
C GLY A 313 11.76 11.41 -22.48
N TRP A 314 11.10 10.26 -22.65
CA TRP A 314 9.89 10.11 -23.46
C TRP A 314 8.59 10.52 -22.75
N VAL A 315 8.64 10.90 -21.48
CA VAL A 315 7.49 11.43 -20.74
C VAL A 315 7.24 12.87 -21.15
N ALA A 316 6.04 13.17 -21.60
CA ALA A 316 5.67 14.57 -21.86
C ALA A 316 5.76 15.38 -20.56
N PRO A 317 6.15 16.68 -20.67
CA PRO A 317 6.07 17.58 -19.52
C PRO A 317 4.69 17.46 -18.89
N ALA A 318 4.62 17.34 -17.57
CA ALA A 318 3.36 17.22 -16.86
C ALA A 318 2.48 18.43 -17.19
N ASP A 319 1.34 18.18 -17.81
CA ASP A 319 0.30 19.20 -17.96
C ASP A 319 -0.25 19.49 -16.57
N GLN A 320 0.22 20.57 -15.94
CA GLN A 320 -0.19 21.02 -14.61
C GLN A 320 -1.67 21.43 -14.54
N SER A 321 -2.39 21.35 -15.66
CA SER A 321 -3.81 21.73 -15.76
C SER A 321 -4.78 20.60 -15.40
N ARG A 322 -4.30 19.38 -15.06
CA ARG A 322 -5.12 18.22 -14.69
C ARG A 322 -4.65 17.59 -13.39
N SER A 323 -4.66 18.36 -12.33
CA SER A 323 -4.55 17.86 -10.95
C SER A 323 -5.85 18.11 -10.20
#